data_5b6b3cdf5246aed0d86d2a0be94e615a
#
_entry.id   5b6b3cdf5246aed0d86d2a0be94e615a
#
_cell.length_a   1.000
_cell.length_b   1.000
_cell.length_c   1.000
_cell.angle_alpha   90.00
_cell.angle_beta   90.00
_cell.angle_gamma   90.00
#
_symmetry.space_group_name_H-M   'P 1'
#
loop_
_entity.id
_entity.type
_entity.pdbx_description
1 polymer ?
#
loop_
_entity_poly.entity_id
_entity_poly.type
_entity_poly.pdbx_seq_one_letter_code
_entity_poly.pdbx_strand_id
1 'polypeptide(L)'
;VSLPDAITSQLAALPAIVRQHLPDRRTARELATRRSPLLFAYVYLRHHLRDDAGQITASQFHLDVARYAARWMAPVEEAGTERDAFVAPRGCGKSTWLFLILPMWAAAHGHKKFVAAFAHSGPQAEQHLSTFRNELENNELLRADFPELCEPKLRARGATVADRDKQTTRANGFTFAARGIDEGVLGMKVEQRRPDLIVLDDVEPDEAAYSLYQVGKRLGTLLDAILPINIRAHVVLAGTTTIAGGIVHQLIQHELGEDVDSPAEWIDAEKFRVHYYPAIMTDARGEEYSLWPAKWTLDYLQSIRHTRSYAKNMDNRPVAVNGAYWTDADLYEAGELPTTRRLLSLDPAVTSTAKSDYTGAAVLGLVPATYLTDERGRRKLVTPTRVVVERTWHLRMTPGEELRNWVLAQLAADPAISVVLVETNQGGEVWATVLHDLPPGVRLMTVHQHEPKEVRAARLLAACQRRRVLFRGKQLPFRTEALAFPNTAHDDVIDAVGSGVHRMIGKKNAAEPTGTTAAYVA
;
A
#
# COMPACT_ATOMS: atom_id res chain seq x y z
N VAL A 1 5.04 22.93 14.54
CA VAL A 1 4.79 24.25 13.87
C VAL A 1 3.80 23.99 12.74
N SER A 2 2.68 24.74 12.71
CA SER A 2 1.72 24.60 11.62
C SER A 2 2.28 25.18 10.30
N LEU A 3 1.75 24.77 9.14
CA LEU A 3 2.16 25.33 7.86
C LEU A 3 1.90 26.86 7.79
N PRO A 4 0.74 27.38 8.25
CA PRO A 4 0.52 28.83 8.33
C PRO A 4 1.57 29.55 9.16
N ASP A 5 1.97 28.99 10.30
CA ASP A 5 3.01 29.58 11.15
C ASP A 5 4.38 29.58 10.48
N ALA A 6 4.76 28.46 9.82
CA ALA A 6 6.02 28.35 9.09
C ALA A 6 6.09 29.36 7.93
N ILE A 7 4.99 29.49 7.16
CA ILE A 7 4.89 30.49 6.07
C ILE A 7 4.95 31.89 6.64
N THR A 8 4.18 32.19 7.69
CA THR A 8 4.15 33.50 8.35
C THR A 8 5.54 33.88 8.85
N SER A 9 6.24 32.96 9.49
CA SER A 9 7.62 33.17 9.98
C SER A 9 8.59 33.47 8.82
N GLN A 10 8.51 32.71 7.73
CA GLN A 10 9.38 32.94 6.55
C GLN A 10 9.02 34.25 5.85
N LEU A 11 7.73 34.60 5.73
CA LEU A 11 7.30 35.89 5.20
C LEU A 11 7.79 37.05 6.07
N ALA A 12 7.70 36.92 7.40
CA ALA A 12 8.20 37.91 8.33
C ALA A 12 9.71 38.15 8.24
N ALA A 13 10.48 37.10 7.91
CA ALA A 13 11.91 37.18 7.72
C ALA A 13 12.34 37.88 6.39
N LEU A 14 11.41 38.07 5.45
CA LEU A 14 11.71 38.77 4.21
C LEU A 14 11.92 40.30 4.47
N PRO A 15 12.79 40.96 3.67
CA PRO A 15 12.89 42.41 3.70
C PRO A 15 11.52 43.09 3.48
N ALA A 16 11.23 44.17 4.19
CA ALA A 16 9.93 44.81 4.15
C ALA A 16 9.50 45.20 2.72
N ILE A 17 10.43 45.68 1.90
CA ILE A 17 10.19 46.04 0.50
C ILE A 17 9.78 44.79 -0.34
N VAL A 18 10.39 43.65 -0.11
CA VAL A 18 10.03 42.38 -0.82
C VAL A 18 8.63 41.97 -0.41
N ARG A 19 8.34 41.96 0.89
CA ARG A 19 7.05 41.55 1.44
C ARG A 19 5.91 42.44 0.95
N GLN A 20 6.13 43.76 0.91
CA GLN A 20 5.14 44.75 0.45
C GLN A 20 4.78 44.52 -1.03
N HIS A 21 5.75 44.14 -1.87
CA HIS A 21 5.55 43.96 -3.31
C HIS A 21 5.35 42.52 -3.74
N LEU A 22 5.24 41.58 -2.80
CA LEU A 22 5.05 40.16 -3.10
C LEU A 22 3.79 39.88 -3.95
N PRO A 23 2.63 40.53 -3.72
CA PRO A 23 1.44 40.32 -4.54
C PRO A 23 1.60 40.78 -6.00
N ASP A 24 2.29 41.92 -6.22
CA ASP A 24 2.18 42.64 -7.48
C ASP A 24 3.42 42.55 -8.37
N ARG A 25 4.60 42.26 -7.80
CA ARG A 25 5.86 42.33 -8.55
C ARG A 25 6.52 40.97 -8.67
N ARG A 26 6.79 40.55 -9.90
CA ARG A 26 7.57 39.38 -10.26
C ARG A 26 8.88 39.27 -9.45
N THR A 27 9.68 40.35 -9.47
CA THR A 27 11.00 40.34 -8.80
C THR A 27 10.89 40.10 -7.29
N ALA A 28 9.85 40.56 -6.64
CA ALA A 28 9.60 40.30 -5.22
C ALA A 28 9.25 38.85 -4.98
N ARG A 29 8.41 38.23 -5.83
CA ARG A 29 8.05 36.82 -5.76
C ARG A 29 9.27 35.92 -6.02
N GLU A 30 10.07 36.21 -7.05
CA GLU A 30 11.30 35.48 -7.35
C GLU A 30 12.29 35.53 -6.18
N LEU A 31 12.53 36.71 -5.59
CA LEU A 31 13.42 36.86 -4.44
C LEU A 31 12.93 36.11 -3.21
N ALA A 32 11.63 36.18 -2.90
CA ALA A 32 11.03 35.53 -1.76
C ALA A 32 11.10 34.00 -1.85
N THR A 33 10.91 33.46 -3.05
CA THR A 33 10.77 32.01 -3.27
C THR A 33 12.07 31.33 -3.66
N ARG A 34 13.08 32.09 -4.07
CA ARG A 34 14.35 31.53 -4.58
C ARG A 34 15.03 30.56 -3.61
N ARG A 35 15.03 30.88 -2.31
CA ARG A 35 15.68 30.08 -1.26
C ARG A 35 14.71 29.25 -0.43
N SER A 36 13.42 29.34 -0.72
CA SER A 36 12.37 28.68 0.06
C SER A 36 11.41 27.90 -0.84
N PRO A 37 11.56 26.55 -0.92
CA PRO A 37 10.58 25.70 -1.57
C PRO A 37 9.16 25.87 -0.98
N LEU A 38 9.07 26.13 0.33
CA LEU A 38 7.81 26.34 1.03
C LEU A 38 7.10 27.62 0.57
N LEU A 39 7.82 28.73 0.46
CA LEU A 39 7.24 29.98 -0.08
C LEU A 39 6.93 29.84 -1.56
N PHE A 40 7.72 29.09 -2.32
CA PHE A 40 7.41 28.79 -3.72
C PHE A 40 6.08 28.05 -3.85
N ALA A 41 5.90 26.98 -3.07
CA ALA A 41 4.64 26.25 -3.02
C ALA A 41 3.45 27.17 -2.64
N TYR A 42 3.64 28.01 -1.64
CA TYR A 42 2.62 28.95 -1.19
C TYR A 42 2.26 30.00 -2.23
N VAL A 43 3.23 30.51 -2.99
CA VAL A 43 3.00 31.58 -3.99
C VAL A 43 2.42 31.00 -5.28
N TYR A 44 3.02 29.94 -5.82
CA TYR A 44 2.71 29.45 -7.17
C TYR A 44 1.83 28.20 -7.20
N LEU A 45 1.87 27.35 -6.16
CA LEU A 45 1.23 26.04 -6.14
C LEU A 45 0.29 25.87 -4.94
N ARG A 46 -0.31 26.98 -4.49
CA ARG A 46 -1.18 27.02 -3.29
C ARG A 46 -2.34 26.01 -3.35
N HIS A 47 -2.87 25.75 -4.53
CA HIS A 47 -3.96 24.80 -4.73
C HIS A 47 -3.58 23.36 -4.37
N HIS A 48 -2.29 22.99 -4.47
CA HIS A 48 -1.79 21.68 -4.00
C HIS A 48 -1.57 21.60 -2.48
N LEU A 49 -1.64 22.71 -1.77
CA LEU A 49 -1.49 22.76 -0.31
C LEU A 49 -2.83 22.78 0.43
N ARG A 50 -3.95 22.80 -0.29
CA ARG A 50 -5.30 22.86 0.30
C ARG A 50 -5.81 21.47 0.60
N ASP A 51 -6.47 21.35 1.75
CA ASP A 51 -7.29 20.19 2.08
C ASP A 51 -8.68 20.27 1.43
N ASP A 52 -9.52 19.27 1.67
CA ASP A 52 -10.89 19.19 1.15
C ASP A 52 -11.79 20.37 1.64
N ALA A 53 -11.43 20.98 2.77
CA ALA A 53 -12.10 22.18 3.30
C ALA A 53 -11.52 23.49 2.72
N GLY A 54 -10.54 23.41 1.81
CA GLY A 54 -9.88 24.55 1.18
C GLY A 54 -8.85 25.25 2.08
N GLN A 55 -8.53 24.68 3.26
CA GLN A 55 -7.54 25.26 4.17
C GLN A 55 -6.13 24.82 3.77
N ILE A 56 -5.17 25.73 3.92
CA ILE A 56 -3.76 25.42 3.65
C ILE A 56 -3.19 24.67 4.85
N THR A 57 -2.80 23.43 4.62
CA THR A 57 -2.26 22.56 5.66
C THR A 57 -0.99 21.85 5.21
N ALA A 58 -0.13 21.50 6.16
CA ALA A 58 1.00 20.58 5.93
C ALA A 58 1.31 19.79 7.20
N SER A 59 1.96 18.68 7.01
CA SER A 59 2.55 17.88 8.09
C SER A 59 3.98 18.31 8.37
N GLN A 60 4.55 17.83 9.48
CA GLN A 60 5.97 18.02 9.78
C GLN A 60 6.87 17.46 8.66
N PHE A 61 6.47 16.34 8.03
CA PHE A 61 7.15 15.79 6.86
C PHE A 61 7.35 16.83 5.75
N HIS A 62 6.32 17.59 5.39
CA HIS A 62 6.39 18.60 4.32
C HIS A 62 7.36 19.72 4.65
N LEU A 63 7.38 20.16 5.91
CA LEU A 63 8.29 21.22 6.37
C LEU A 63 9.74 20.74 6.32
N ASP A 64 9.98 19.50 6.71
CA ASP A 64 11.31 18.91 6.71
C ASP A 64 11.81 18.65 5.28
N VAL A 65 10.99 18.07 4.42
CA VAL A 65 11.32 17.87 3.00
C VAL A 65 11.66 19.19 2.31
N ALA A 66 10.89 20.26 2.57
CA ALA A 66 11.20 21.60 2.04
C ALA A 66 12.53 22.14 2.58
N ARG A 67 12.84 21.90 3.85
CA ARG A 67 14.13 22.28 4.47
C ARG A 67 15.30 21.52 3.84
N TYR A 68 15.15 20.21 3.66
CA TYR A 68 16.18 19.39 3.01
C TYR A 68 16.39 19.77 1.55
N ALA A 69 15.32 20.07 0.81
CA ALA A 69 15.44 20.50 -0.58
C ALA A 69 16.21 21.82 -0.75
N ALA A 70 16.28 22.66 0.26
CA ALA A 70 17.12 23.86 0.22
C ALA A 70 18.63 23.55 -0.01
N ARG A 71 19.07 22.34 0.30
CA ARG A 71 20.44 21.85 0.02
C ARG A 71 20.70 21.69 -1.48
N TRP A 72 19.67 21.55 -2.30
CA TRP A 72 19.80 21.41 -3.75
C TRP A 72 20.33 22.67 -4.44
N MET A 73 20.34 23.81 -3.74
CA MET A 73 20.95 25.04 -4.23
C MET A 73 22.47 24.95 -4.35
N ALA A 74 23.09 24.11 -3.55
CA ALA A 74 24.52 23.87 -3.59
C ALA A 74 24.89 22.68 -4.50
N PRO A 75 26.07 22.68 -5.12
CA PRO A 75 26.58 21.49 -5.80
C PRO A 75 26.93 20.41 -4.77
N VAL A 76 26.89 19.15 -5.21
CA VAL A 76 27.38 18.03 -4.40
C VAL A 76 28.90 18.06 -4.35
N GLU A 77 29.46 18.32 -3.18
CA GLU A 77 30.91 18.43 -2.97
C GLU A 77 31.59 17.05 -3.04
N GLU A 78 31.08 16.10 -2.25
CA GLU A 78 31.59 14.73 -2.20
C GLU A 78 30.61 13.79 -2.94
N ALA A 79 31.14 12.94 -3.80
CA ALA A 79 30.33 11.98 -4.56
C ALA A 79 29.59 10.99 -3.63
N GLY A 80 28.30 10.81 -3.89
CA GLY A 80 27.47 9.84 -3.17
C GLY A 80 27.02 10.26 -1.78
N THR A 81 27.20 11.52 -1.35
CA THR A 81 26.85 11.95 0.02
C THR A 81 25.49 12.61 0.14
N GLU A 82 24.88 13.05 -0.96
CA GLU A 82 23.61 13.75 -0.96
C GLU A 82 22.45 12.79 -1.34
N ARG A 83 22.18 11.83 -0.45
CA ARG A 83 21.14 10.82 -0.61
C ARG A 83 20.25 10.78 0.63
N ASP A 84 18.97 11.08 0.44
CA ASP A 84 17.97 11.13 1.50
C ASP A 84 16.80 10.19 1.16
N ALA A 85 16.36 9.40 2.14
CA ALA A 85 15.19 8.55 2.04
C ALA A 85 14.11 9.03 3.02
N PHE A 86 12.93 9.36 2.50
CA PHE A 86 11.81 9.84 3.29
C PHE A 86 10.71 8.79 3.33
N VAL A 87 10.44 8.22 4.48
CA VAL A 87 9.36 7.25 4.68
C VAL A 87 8.26 7.89 5.50
N ALA A 88 7.08 8.01 4.91
CA ALA A 88 5.93 8.67 5.52
C ALA A 88 4.62 7.92 5.18
N PRO A 89 3.52 8.13 5.93
CA PRO A 89 2.26 7.46 5.73
C PRO A 89 1.72 7.54 4.30
N ARG A 90 0.93 6.54 3.91
CA ARG A 90 0.17 6.59 2.66
C ARG A 90 -0.79 7.79 2.69
N GLY A 91 -0.84 8.56 1.59
CA GLY A 91 -1.65 9.76 1.51
C GLY A 91 -1.03 10.99 2.18
N CYS A 92 0.23 10.93 2.64
CA CYS A 92 0.94 12.08 3.22
C CYS A 92 1.40 13.11 2.18
N GLY A 93 1.05 12.97 0.89
CA GLY A 93 1.42 13.94 -0.15
C GLY A 93 2.86 13.86 -0.64
N LYS A 94 3.56 12.73 -0.40
CA LYS A 94 4.96 12.52 -0.83
C LYS A 94 5.17 12.84 -2.30
N SER A 95 4.38 12.23 -3.18
CA SER A 95 4.49 12.41 -4.62
C SER A 95 4.24 13.86 -5.07
N THR A 96 3.26 14.55 -4.48
CA THR A 96 3.00 15.98 -4.77
C THR A 96 4.21 16.85 -4.46
N TRP A 97 4.89 16.59 -3.35
CA TRP A 97 6.08 17.36 -2.99
C TRP A 97 7.29 16.97 -3.84
N LEU A 98 7.56 15.68 -3.99
CA LEU A 98 8.80 15.21 -4.60
C LEU A 98 8.77 15.20 -6.13
N PHE A 99 7.62 14.95 -6.76
CA PHE A 99 7.53 14.96 -8.22
C PHE A 99 7.02 16.27 -8.81
N LEU A 100 6.36 17.12 -8.04
CA LEU A 100 5.80 18.36 -8.55
C LEU A 100 6.45 19.59 -7.90
N ILE A 101 6.21 19.83 -6.60
CA ILE A 101 6.56 21.10 -5.95
C ILE A 101 8.06 21.34 -5.97
N LEU A 102 8.85 20.39 -5.48
CA LEU A 102 10.30 20.59 -5.33
C LEU A 102 11.03 20.60 -6.68
N PRO A 103 10.75 19.71 -7.64
CA PRO A 103 11.33 19.80 -8.98
C PRO A 103 10.97 21.12 -9.68
N MET A 104 9.73 21.60 -9.52
CA MET A 104 9.30 22.84 -10.15
C MET A 104 9.99 24.06 -9.54
N TRP A 105 10.11 24.13 -8.22
CA TRP A 105 10.92 25.14 -7.53
C TRP A 105 12.37 25.14 -8.02
N ALA A 106 12.98 23.96 -8.07
CA ALA A 106 14.37 23.82 -8.48
C ALA A 106 14.58 24.22 -9.97
N ALA A 107 13.60 23.91 -10.83
CA ALA A 107 13.60 24.28 -12.24
C ALA A 107 13.41 25.78 -12.46
N ALA A 108 12.45 26.40 -11.74
CA ALA A 108 12.12 27.81 -11.85
C ALA A 108 13.31 28.70 -11.48
N HIS A 109 14.02 28.33 -10.42
CA HIS A 109 15.16 29.09 -9.93
C HIS A 109 16.53 28.59 -10.47
N GLY A 110 16.53 27.57 -11.33
CA GLY A 110 17.73 27.06 -11.95
C GLY A 110 18.68 26.31 -11.00
N HIS A 111 18.19 25.84 -9.84
CA HIS A 111 18.96 25.08 -8.87
C HIS A 111 19.30 23.69 -9.37
N LYS A 112 18.43 23.11 -10.21
CA LYS A 112 18.64 21.84 -10.92
C LYS A 112 18.36 22.04 -12.41
N LYS A 113 19.06 21.29 -13.24
CA LYS A 113 18.95 21.37 -14.69
C LYS A 113 18.35 20.13 -15.32
N PHE A 114 18.51 18.97 -14.67
CA PHE A 114 17.98 17.73 -15.17
C PHE A 114 17.51 16.81 -14.04
N VAL A 115 16.20 16.65 -13.94
CA VAL A 115 15.55 15.72 -13.00
C VAL A 115 15.26 14.40 -13.68
N ALA A 116 15.76 13.30 -13.13
CA ALA A 116 15.34 11.94 -13.46
C ALA A 116 14.45 11.40 -12.35
N ALA A 117 13.22 11.10 -12.68
CA ALA A 117 12.21 10.62 -11.73
C ALA A 117 11.83 9.17 -12.04
N PHE A 118 11.82 8.33 -11.01
CA PHE A 118 11.50 6.91 -11.11
C PHE A 118 10.32 6.56 -10.21
N ALA A 119 9.36 5.80 -10.76
CA ALA A 119 8.23 5.22 -10.03
C ALA A 119 8.23 3.69 -10.21
N HIS A 120 7.37 2.96 -9.47
CA HIS A 120 7.31 1.51 -9.62
C HIS A 120 6.90 1.03 -11.02
N SER A 121 6.23 1.89 -11.81
CA SER A 121 5.79 1.57 -13.17
C SER A 121 5.89 2.76 -14.11
N GLY A 122 6.01 2.48 -15.43
CA GLY A 122 6.02 3.49 -16.48
C GLY A 122 4.77 4.39 -16.48
N PRO A 123 3.56 3.83 -16.48
CA PRO A 123 2.32 4.63 -16.44
C PRO A 123 2.23 5.59 -15.26
N GLN A 124 2.68 5.19 -14.07
CA GLN A 124 2.72 6.08 -12.91
C GLN A 124 3.73 7.23 -13.11
N ALA A 125 4.91 6.93 -13.62
CA ALA A 125 5.91 7.94 -13.92
C ALA A 125 5.41 8.95 -14.96
N GLU A 126 4.73 8.48 -16.00
CA GLU A 126 4.10 9.32 -17.03
C GLU A 126 3.00 10.21 -16.47
N GLN A 127 2.19 9.70 -15.53
CA GLN A 127 1.17 10.48 -14.82
C GLN A 127 1.79 11.63 -14.02
N HIS A 128 2.89 11.38 -13.31
CA HIS A 128 3.62 12.44 -12.59
C HIS A 128 4.15 13.52 -13.53
N LEU A 129 4.75 13.12 -14.67
CA LEU A 129 5.21 14.06 -15.67
C LEU A 129 4.06 14.86 -16.29
N SER A 130 2.92 14.22 -16.55
CA SER A 130 1.70 14.90 -17.03
C SER A 130 1.22 15.95 -16.04
N THR A 131 1.20 15.65 -14.73
CA THR A 131 0.84 16.63 -13.69
C THR A 131 1.81 17.82 -13.69
N PHE A 132 3.11 17.57 -13.82
CA PHE A 132 4.13 18.62 -13.91
C PHE A 132 3.91 19.52 -15.13
N ARG A 133 3.64 18.94 -16.30
CA ARG A 133 3.34 19.70 -17.52
C ARG A 133 2.08 20.53 -17.40
N ASN A 134 1.03 19.96 -16.80
CA ASN A 134 -0.24 20.66 -16.62
C ASN A 134 -0.06 21.97 -15.84
N GLU A 135 0.79 21.99 -14.82
CA GLU A 135 1.14 23.24 -14.12
C GLU A 135 1.87 24.25 -15.04
N LEU A 136 2.84 23.78 -15.83
CA LEU A 136 3.55 24.65 -16.76
C LEU A 136 2.64 25.28 -17.83
N GLU A 137 1.59 24.57 -18.23
CA GLU A 137 0.65 24.99 -19.27
C GLU A 137 -0.46 25.90 -18.75
N ASN A 138 -0.96 25.65 -17.53
CA ASN A 138 -2.19 26.26 -17.03
C ASN A 138 -1.98 27.22 -15.86
N ASN A 139 -0.82 27.23 -15.20
CA ASN A 139 -0.56 28.12 -14.09
C ASN A 139 -0.15 29.51 -14.58
N GLU A 140 -1.10 30.43 -14.62
CA GLU A 140 -0.91 31.78 -15.15
C GLU A 140 0.21 32.56 -14.45
N LEU A 141 0.27 32.47 -13.10
CA LEU A 141 1.28 33.19 -12.33
C LEU A 141 2.69 32.63 -12.58
N LEU A 142 2.81 31.31 -12.67
CA LEU A 142 4.07 30.65 -12.99
C LEU A 142 4.54 31.02 -14.40
N ARG A 143 3.63 31.07 -15.37
CA ARG A 143 3.91 31.46 -16.74
C ARG A 143 4.33 32.94 -16.87
N ALA A 144 3.70 33.80 -16.09
CA ALA A 144 4.06 35.23 -16.07
C ALA A 144 5.46 35.46 -15.49
N ASP A 145 5.83 34.73 -14.46
CA ASP A 145 7.10 34.93 -13.77
C ASP A 145 8.25 34.08 -14.34
N PHE A 146 7.96 32.90 -14.87
CA PHE A 146 8.96 31.96 -15.41
C PHE A 146 8.61 31.48 -16.83
N PRO A 147 8.46 32.38 -17.82
CA PRO A 147 8.01 32.03 -19.17
C PRO A 147 8.91 31.00 -19.84
N GLU A 148 10.23 31.12 -19.69
CA GLU A 148 11.18 30.16 -20.30
C GLU A 148 11.09 28.74 -19.70
N LEU A 149 10.64 28.58 -18.45
CA LEU A 149 10.34 27.28 -17.89
C LEU A 149 9.03 26.74 -18.47
N CYS A 150 8.04 27.58 -18.69
CA CYS A 150 6.73 27.16 -19.16
C CYS A 150 6.70 26.86 -20.67
N GLU A 151 7.65 27.38 -21.45
CA GLU A 151 7.77 27.13 -22.89
C GLU A 151 8.62 25.90 -23.19
N PRO A 152 8.22 25.03 -24.16
CA PRO A 152 9.04 23.93 -24.60
C PRO A 152 10.28 24.44 -25.36
N LYS A 153 11.40 23.72 -25.24
CA LYS A 153 12.60 24.02 -26.02
C LYS A 153 12.35 23.65 -27.48
N LEU A 154 12.56 24.59 -28.39
CA LEU A 154 12.41 24.41 -29.81
C LEU A 154 13.78 24.17 -30.50
N ARG A 155 13.79 23.36 -31.55
CA ARG A 155 14.91 23.24 -32.51
C ARG A 155 14.88 24.40 -33.51
N ALA A 156 15.97 24.62 -34.20
CA ALA A 156 16.10 25.70 -35.21
C ALA A 156 14.99 25.69 -36.30
N ARG A 157 14.30 24.55 -36.51
CA ARG A 157 13.19 24.41 -37.48
C ARG A 157 11.80 24.40 -36.81
N GLY A 158 11.67 24.84 -35.56
CA GLY A 158 10.40 24.96 -34.85
C GLY A 158 9.86 23.67 -34.21
N ALA A 159 10.49 22.51 -34.40
CA ALA A 159 10.08 21.29 -33.74
C ALA A 159 10.54 21.27 -32.27
N THR A 160 9.72 20.74 -31.37
CA THR A 160 10.06 20.60 -29.94
C THR A 160 11.23 19.63 -29.73
N VAL A 161 12.08 19.95 -28.76
CA VAL A 161 13.14 19.05 -28.29
C VAL A 161 12.59 18.19 -27.19
N ALA A 162 12.32 16.91 -27.47
CA ALA A 162 11.89 15.93 -26.46
C ALA A 162 10.76 16.45 -25.53
N ASP A 163 9.59 16.66 -26.11
CA ASP A 163 8.35 16.88 -25.37
C ASP A 163 7.43 15.68 -25.65
N ARG A 164 7.68 14.57 -24.95
CA ARG A 164 7.02 13.27 -25.12
C ARG A 164 6.56 12.73 -23.77
N ASP A 165 5.80 11.67 -23.76
CA ASP A 165 5.18 11.09 -22.56
C ASP A 165 6.16 10.80 -21.40
N LYS A 166 7.42 10.52 -21.71
CA LYS A 166 8.46 10.17 -20.74
C LYS A 166 9.51 11.27 -20.48
N GLN A 167 9.47 12.39 -21.20
CA GLN A 167 10.47 13.45 -21.05
C GLN A 167 9.96 14.77 -21.58
N THR A 168 10.27 15.86 -20.86
CA THR A 168 10.08 17.23 -21.36
C THR A 168 11.38 18.03 -21.20
N THR A 169 11.69 18.87 -22.20
CA THR A 169 12.80 19.83 -22.13
C THR A 169 12.26 21.23 -22.41
N ARG A 170 12.56 22.16 -21.50
CA ARG A 170 11.99 23.52 -21.49
C ARG A 170 12.98 24.54 -22.10
N ALA A 171 12.47 25.74 -22.45
CA ALA A 171 13.27 26.77 -23.10
C ALA A 171 14.46 27.25 -22.24
N ASN A 172 14.32 27.29 -20.90
CA ASN A 172 15.40 27.58 -19.96
C ASN A 172 16.47 26.47 -19.88
N GLY A 173 16.32 25.38 -20.66
CA GLY A 173 17.21 24.22 -20.70
C GLY A 173 16.98 23.19 -19.59
N PHE A 174 15.97 23.37 -18.75
CA PHE A 174 15.57 22.35 -17.77
C PHE A 174 14.97 21.13 -18.47
N THR A 175 15.33 19.94 -17.96
CA THR A 175 14.80 18.68 -18.45
C THR A 175 14.20 17.90 -17.28
N PHE A 176 13.02 17.32 -17.49
CA PHE A 176 12.41 16.35 -16.60
C PHE A 176 12.15 15.06 -17.37
N ALA A 177 12.72 13.95 -16.91
CA ALA A 177 12.48 12.62 -17.46
C ALA A 177 11.90 11.72 -16.39
N ALA A 178 10.79 11.04 -16.71
CA ALA A 178 10.10 10.11 -15.79
C ALA A 178 10.05 8.71 -16.39
N ARG A 179 10.35 7.67 -15.59
CA ARG A 179 10.41 6.28 -16.03
C ARG A 179 9.97 5.32 -14.92
N GLY A 180 9.48 4.15 -15.31
CA GLY A 180 9.35 3.02 -14.39
C GLY A 180 10.74 2.49 -14.00
N ILE A 181 10.90 2.02 -12.77
CA ILE A 181 12.18 1.50 -12.25
C ILE A 181 12.69 0.29 -13.05
N ASP A 182 11.77 -0.50 -13.60
CA ASP A 182 12.09 -1.68 -14.43
C ASP A 182 12.37 -1.34 -15.90
N GLU A 183 12.22 -0.07 -16.31
CA GLU A 183 12.53 0.38 -17.66
C GLU A 183 14.04 0.65 -17.79
N GLY A 184 14.59 0.46 -19.02
CA GLY A 184 16.02 0.65 -19.28
C GLY A 184 16.54 2.02 -18.84
N VAL A 185 17.37 2.04 -17.82
CA VAL A 185 17.91 3.24 -17.15
C VAL A 185 19.27 3.63 -17.71
N LEU A 186 20.01 2.64 -18.28
CA LEU A 186 21.38 2.82 -18.73
C LEU A 186 21.49 3.92 -19.81
N GLY A 187 22.40 4.86 -19.56
CA GLY A 187 22.73 5.90 -20.54
C GLY A 187 21.80 7.11 -20.55
N MET A 188 21.00 7.35 -19.49
CA MET A 188 20.14 8.54 -19.41
C MET A 188 20.99 9.82 -19.50
N LYS A 189 20.89 10.47 -20.63
CA LYS A 189 21.64 11.68 -20.96
C LYS A 189 20.83 12.54 -21.92
N VAL A 190 20.82 13.85 -21.67
CA VAL A 190 20.24 14.84 -22.60
C VAL A 190 21.32 15.82 -22.97
N GLU A 191 21.62 15.88 -24.28
CA GLU A 191 22.78 16.58 -24.82
C GLU A 191 24.08 16.06 -24.14
N GLN A 192 24.77 16.88 -23.34
CA GLN A 192 25.96 16.48 -22.59
C GLN A 192 25.71 16.36 -21.09
N ARG A 193 24.45 16.50 -20.63
CA ARG A 193 24.10 16.54 -19.22
C ARG A 193 23.55 15.21 -18.74
N ARG A 194 23.97 14.79 -17.56
CA ARG A 194 23.35 13.72 -16.77
C ARG A 194 22.42 14.34 -15.72
N PRO A 195 21.44 13.60 -15.21
CA PRO A 195 20.60 14.07 -14.11
C PRO A 195 21.44 14.58 -12.92
N ASP A 196 21.11 15.77 -12.43
CA ASP A 196 21.68 16.38 -11.23
C ASP A 196 20.73 16.31 -10.02
N LEU A 197 19.51 15.80 -10.26
CA LEU A 197 18.56 15.37 -9.26
C LEU A 197 17.91 14.06 -9.69
N ILE A 198 17.94 13.06 -8.82
CA ILE A 198 17.26 11.77 -8.99
C ILE A 198 16.17 11.67 -7.92
N VAL A 199 14.93 11.46 -8.34
CA VAL A 199 13.77 11.29 -7.45
C VAL A 199 13.20 9.90 -7.66
N LEU A 200 13.03 9.17 -6.55
CA LEU A 200 12.43 7.83 -6.53
C LEU A 200 11.18 7.87 -5.65
N ASP A 201 10.02 7.52 -6.20
CA ASP A 201 8.76 7.53 -5.46
C ASP A 201 8.04 6.19 -5.62
N ASP A 202 7.71 5.59 -4.47
CA ASP A 202 7.01 4.31 -4.39
C ASP A 202 7.58 3.29 -5.39
N VAL A 203 8.92 3.05 -5.32
CA VAL A 203 9.63 2.15 -6.25
C VAL A 203 9.22 0.69 -6.13
N GLU A 204 8.49 0.34 -5.10
CA GLU A 204 7.96 -0.99 -4.84
C GLU A 204 6.46 -1.02 -5.10
N PRO A 205 5.94 -1.99 -5.89
CA PRO A 205 4.50 -2.10 -6.15
C PRO A 205 3.77 -2.62 -4.92
N ASP A 206 2.51 -2.20 -4.76
CA ASP A 206 1.60 -2.73 -3.74
C ASP A 206 0.77 -3.89 -4.30
N GLU A 207 1.45 -4.89 -4.82
CA GLU A 207 0.84 -6.08 -5.44
C GLU A 207 1.03 -7.31 -4.54
N ALA A 208 0.04 -8.18 -4.48
CA ALA A 208 0.11 -9.41 -3.69
C ALA A 208 1.20 -10.38 -4.19
N ALA A 209 1.58 -10.29 -5.47
CA ALA A 209 2.63 -11.11 -6.08
C ALA A 209 4.05 -10.56 -5.90
N TYR A 210 4.21 -9.41 -5.23
CA TYR A 210 5.54 -8.82 -4.99
C TYR A 210 6.31 -9.61 -3.94
N SER A 211 7.44 -10.18 -4.32
CA SER A 211 8.24 -11.11 -3.52
C SER A 211 9.62 -10.56 -3.16
N LEU A 212 10.27 -11.16 -2.16
CA LEU A 212 11.65 -10.80 -1.79
C LEU A 212 12.66 -10.99 -2.93
N TYR A 213 12.41 -11.92 -3.85
CA TYR A 213 13.21 -12.04 -5.08
C TYR A 213 13.09 -10.79 -5.96
N GLN A 214 11.89 -10.25 -6.11
CA GLN A 214 11.67 -9.01 -6.87
C GLN A 214 12.22 -7.79 -6.15
N VAL A 215 12.17 -7.76 -4.81
CA VAL A 215 12.87 -6.75 -3.99
C VAL A 215 14.36 -6.74 -4.33
N GLY A 216 15.03 -7.90 -4.30
CA GLY A 216 16.46 -8.02 -4.64
C GLY A 216 16.77 -7.53 -6.06
N LYS A 217 15.92 -7.85 -7.03
CA LYS A 217 16.07 -7.38 -8.41
C LYS A 217 15.96 -5.84 -8.51
N ARG A 218 14.98 -5.23 -7.83
CA ARG A 218 14.79 -3.77 -7.84
C ARG A 218 15.88 -3.04 -7.06
N LEU A 219 16.31 -3.61 -5.93
CA LEU A 219 17.47 -3.10 -5.20
C LEU A 219 18.71 -3.13 -6.09
N GLY A 220 18.98 -4.22 -6.81
CA GLY A 220 20.06 -4.28 -7.80
C GLY A 220 19.92 -3.20 -8.88
N THR A 221 18.72 -2.95 -9.41
CA THR A 221 18.49 -1.86 -10.37
C THR A 221 18.80 -0.49 -9.75
N LEU A 222 18.40 -0.25 -8.51
CA LEU A 222 18.71 0.98 -7.77
C LEU A 222 20.23 1.18 -7.66
N LEU A 223 20.93 0.17 -7.14
CA LEU A 223 22.36 0.25 -6.82
C LEU A 223 23.25 0.25 -8.07
N ASP A 224 22.95 -0.61 -9.04
CA ASP A 224 23.85 -0.86 -10.19
C ASP A 224 23.52 0.00 -11.42
N ALA A 225 22.28 0.52 -11.53
CA ALA A 225 21.85 1.25 -12.71
C ALA A 225 21.46 2.71 -12.43
N ILE A 226 20.69 2.98 -11.36
CA ILE A 226 20.15 4.32 -11.08
C ILE A 226 21.17 5.21 -10.37
N LEU A 227 21.71 4.78 -9.24
CA LEU A 227 22.67 5.58 -8.48
C LEU A 227 23.94 5.92 -9.28
N PRO A 228 24.47 5.02 -10.14
CA PRO A 228 25.64 5.33 -10.97
C PRO A 228 25.35 6.27 -12.15
N ILE A 229 24.10 6.63 -12.45
CA ILE A 229 23.81 7.59 -13.54
C ILE A 229 24.62 8.87 -13.36
N ASN A 230 24.64 9.40 -12.14
CA ASN A 230 25.50 10.51 -11.75
C ASN A 230 25.77 10.47 -10.25
N ILE A 231 26.98 10.10 -9.87
CA ILE A 231 27.43 10.03 -8.47
C ILE A 231 27.43 11.40 -7.73
N ARG A 232 27.31 12.50 -8.49
CA ARG A 232 27.17 13.86 -7.95
C ARG A 232 25.74 14.41 -8.07
N ALA A 233 24.76 13.57 -8.30
CA ALA A 233 23.36 13.96 -8.20
C ALA A 233 22.92 14.01 -6.72
N HIS A 234 21.97 14.89 -6.42
CA HIS A 234 21.13 14.71 -5.23
C HIS A 234 20.16 13.58 -5.50
N VAL A 235 20.01 12.68 -4.55
CA VAL A 235 19.08 11.55 -4.65
C VAL A 235 18.05 11.66 -3.52
N VAL A 236 16.79 11.58 -3.88
CA VAL A 236 15.69 11.56 -2.92
C VAL A 236 14.82 10.34 -3.20
N LEU A 237 14.71 9.46 -2.22
CA LEU A 237 13.82 8.33 -2.24
C LEU A 237 12.65 8.61 -1.31
N ALA A 238 11.43 8.40 -1.76
CA ALA A 238 10.26 8.36 -0.92
C ALA A 238 9.46 7.10 -1.17
N GLY A 239 8.82 6.61 -0.14
CA GLY A 239 8.00 5.41 -0.30
C GLY A 239 7.11 5.14 0.90
N THR A 240 6.23 4.19 0.67
CA THR A 240 5.42 3.53 1.70
C THR A 240 5.79 2.05 1.68
N THR A 241 5.93 1.44 2.83
CA THR A 241 6.27 0.01 2.91
C THR A 241 5.14 -0.82 2.31
N THR A 242 5.48 -1.69 1.36
CA THR A 242 4.54 -2.59 0.70
C THR A 242 4.61 -4.01 1.25
N ILE A 243 5.82 -4.47 1.54
CA ILE A 243 6.11 -5.83 2.03
C ILE A 243 7.18 -5.79 3.13
N ALA A 244 7.11 -6.71 4.08
CA ALA A 244 8.19 -6.93 5.04
C ALA A 244 9.47 -7.39 4.31
N GLY A 245 10.63 -6.82 4.68
CA GLY A 245 11.89 -7.06 3.97
C GLY A 245 12.04 -6.29 2.65
N GLY A 246 11.04 -5.48 2.24
CA GLY A 246 11.13 -4.59 1.09
C GLY A 246 12.16 -3.46 1.29
N ILE A 247 12.51 -2.76 0.22
CA ILE A 247 13.52 -1.66 0.25
C ILE A 247 13.14 -0.61 1.30
N VAL A 248 11.87 -0.15 1.28
CA VAL A 248 11.39 0.86 2.23
C VAL A 248 11.35 0.31 3.66
N HIS A 249 11.00 -0.97 3.84
CA HIS A 249 11.04 -1.60 5.17
C HIS A 249 12.46 -1.72 5.72
N GLN A 250 13.45 -2.07 4.88
CA GLN A 250 14.87 -2.12 5.26
C GLN A 250 15.35 -0.74 5.74
N LEU A 251 14.97 0.34 5.04
CA LEU A 251 15.30 1.71 5.45
C LEU A 251 14.78 2.03 6.85
N ILE A 252 13.54 1.64 7.17
CA ILE A 252 12.96 1.88 8.50
C ILE A 252 13.66 1.06 9.57
N GLN A 253 13.88 -0.23 9.32
CA GLN A 253 14.56 -1.12 10.28
C GLN A 253 15.96 -0.59 10.61
N HIS A 254 16.69 -0.13 9.60
CA HIS A 254 17.99 0.49 9.76
C HIS A 254 17.92 1.76 10.63
N GLU A 255 17.01 2.70 10.34
CA GLU A 255 16.82 3.94 11.11
C GLU A 255 16.45 3.68 12.57
N LEU A 256 15.70 2.61 12.83
CA LEU A 256 15.27 2.23 14.19
C LEU A 256 16.28 1.32 14.90
N GLY A 257 17.36 0.89 14.23
CA GLY A 257 18.32 -0.07 14.76
C GLY A 257 17.71 -1.46 14.99
N GLU A 258 16.72 -1.84 14.19
CA GLU A 258 16.01 -3.13 14.27
C GLU A 258 16.55 -4.19 13.29
N ASP A 259 17.56 -3.87 12.49
CA ASP A 259 18.15 -4.73 11.47
C ASP A 259 19.34 -5.58 11.97
N VAL A 260 19.46 -5.78 13.28
CA VAL A 260 20.61 -6.44 13.95
C VAL A 260 20.88 -7.84 13.40
N ASP A 261 19.84 -8.63 13.13
CA ASP A 261 19.97 -10.01 12.66
C ASP A 261 20.21 -10.13 11.15
N SER A 262 19.92 -9.08 10.39
CA SER A 262 20.10 -9.03 8.94
C SER A 262 20.29 -7.59 8.47
N PRO A 263 21.47 -6.99 8.74
CA PRO A 263 21.72 -5.60 8.43
C PRO A 263 21.64 -5.32 6.93
N ALA A 264 20.96 -4.26 6.57
CA ALA A 264 20.86 -3.77 5.20
C ALA A 264 22.10 -2.92 4.86
N GLU A 265 23.27 -3.56 4.76
CA GLU A 265 24.59 -2.93 4.56
C GLU A 265 24.63 -1.91 3.41
N TRP A 266 23.74 -2.07 2.41
CA TRP A 266 23.66 -1.17 1.27
C TRP A 266 23.28 0.27 1.68
N ILE A 267 22.57 0.46 2.79
CA ILE A 267 22.13 1.78 3.26
C ILE A 267 23.33 2.62 3.67
N ASP A 268 24.21 2.03 4.47
CA ASP A 268 25.46 2.67 4.91
C ASP A 268 26.46 2.79 3.75
N ALA A 269 26.62 1.71 2.95
CA ALA A 269 27.51 1.70 1.79
C ALA A 269 27.18 2.80 0.79
N GLU A 270 25.88 3.05 0.56
CA GLU A 270 25.38 4.09 -0.34
C GLU A 270 25.12 5.42 0.40
N LYS A 271 25.44 5.52 1.69
CA LYS A 271 25.34 6.72 2.51
C LYS A 271 23.94 7.35 2.51
N PHE A 272 22.90 6.54 2.55
CA PHE A 272 21.54 7.04 2.68
C PHE A 272 21.28 7.57 4.09
N ARG A 273 20.74 8.79 4.17
CA ARG A 273 20.14 9.34 5.40
C ARG A 273 18.66 9.02 5.39
N VAL A 274 18.20 8.27 6.36
CA VAL A 274 16.80 7.86 6.46
C VAL A 274 16.04 8.84 7.35
N HIS A 275 14.84 9.21 6.93
CA HIS A 275 13.92 10.10 7.65
C HIS A 275 12.58 9.39 7.77
N TYR A 276 12.29 8.89 8.95
CA TYR A 276 11.08 8.12 9.21
C TYR A 276 10.01 8.95 9.93
N TYR A 277 8.81 8.95 9.39
CA TYR A 277 7.64 9.68 9.87
C TYR A 277 6.45 8.73 10.03
N PRO A 278 6.23 8.12 11.20
CA PRO A 278 4.99 7.41 11.50
C PRO A 278 3.81 8.41 11.62
N ALA A 279 2.57 7.94 11.43
CA ALA A 279 1.40 8.81 11.55
C ALA A 279 1.18 9.36 12.97
N ILE A 280 1.54 8.57 13.99
CA ILE A 280 1.62 9.01 15.38
C ILE A 280 3.10 9.22 15.71
N MET A 281 3.45 10.44 16.00
CA MET A 281 4.78 10.86 16.43
C MET A 281 4.83 10.98 17.95
N THR A 282 6.03 10.87 18.52
CA THR A 282 6.26 11.06 19.96
C THR A 282 7.22 12.24 20.16
N ASP A 283 6.88 13.16 21.02
CA ASP A 283 7.75 14.28 21.36
C ASP A 283 8.84 13.91 22.38
N ALA A 284 9.72 14.85 22.70
CA ALA A 284 10.80 14.65 23.68
C ALA A 284 10.30 14.38 25.12
N ARG A 285 9.03 14.60 25.41
CA ARG A 285 8.41 14.32 26.70
C ARG A 285 7.71 12.97 26.72
N GLY A 286 7.67 12.25 25.59
CA GLY A 286 6.96 10.99 25.41
C GLY A 286 5.47 11.17 25.10
N GLU A 287 5.01 12.40 24.79
CA GLU A 287 3.61 12.65 24.42
C GLU A 287 3.37 12.34 22.94
N GLU A 288 2.31 11.60 22.67
CA GLU A 288 1.91 11.27 21.29
C GLU A 288 1.18 12.43 20.63
N TYR A 289 1.48 12.67 19.35
CA TYR A 289 0.78 13.64 18.52
C TYR A 289 0.68 13.15 17.08
N SER A 290 -0.33 13.64 16.35
CA SER A 290 -0.49 13.32 14.94
C SER A 290 0.56 14.03 14.08
N LEU A 291 1.17 13.30 13.14
CA LEU A 291 2.06 13.88 12.11
C LEU A 291 1.36 15.00 11.31
N TRP A 292 0.07 14.84 11.05
CA TRP A 292 -0.73 15.79 10.28
C TRP A 292 -2.13 15.98 10.90
N PRO A 293 -2.25 16.77 11.98
CA PRO A 293 -3.49 16.90 12.74
C PRO A 293 -4.70 17.39 11.92
N ALA A 294 -4.46 18.24 10.92
CA ALA A 294 -5.53 18.73 10.04
C ALA A 294 -6.13 17.62 9.15
N LYS A 295 -5.37 16.58 8.85
CA LYS A 295 -5.83 15.45 8.03
C LYS A 295 -6.26 14.26 8.87
N TRP A 296 -5.51 13.96 9.91
CA TRP A 296 -5.73 12.83 10.81
C TRP A 296 -5.66 13.30 12.25
N THR A 297 -6.78 13.29 12.96
CA THR A 297 -6.76 13.59 14.41
C THR A 297 -6.06 12.46 15.16
N LEU A 298 -5.45 12.77 16.31
CA LEU A 298 -4.80 11.75 17.14
C LEU A 298 -5.80 10.67 17.57
N ASP A 299 -7.00 11.06 18.01
CA ASP A 299 -8.07 10.14 18.40
C ASP A 299 -8.45 9.16 17.28
N TYR A 300 -8.56 9.68 16.05
CA TYR A 300 -8.81 8.81 14.89
C TYR A 300 -7.67 7.80 14.68
N LEU A 301 -6.42 8.24 14.70
CA LEU A 301 -5.27 7.36 14.52
C LEU A 301 -5.17 6.30 15.62
N GLN A 302 -5.41 6.68 16.87
CA GLN A 302 -5.43 5.76 18.00
C GLN A 302 -6.57 4.74 17.88
N SER A 303 -7.73 5.14 17.39
CA SER A 303 -8.88 4.24 17.20
C SER A 303 -8.62 3.12 16.19
N ILE A 304 -7.75 3.35 15.20
CA ILE A 304 -7.41 2.38 14.16
C ILE A 304 -6.03 1.73 14.35
N ARG A 305 -5.26 2.12 15.36
CA ARG A 305 -3.86 1.70 15.59
C ARG A 305 -3.68 0.18 15.66
N HIS A 306 -4.70 -0.53 16.16
CA HIS A 306 -4.68 -1.99 16.28
C HIS A 306 -4.86 -2.73 14.95
N THR A 307 -5.11 -2.02 13.84
CA THR A 307 -5.38 -2.65 12.54
C THR A 307 -4.09 -2.90 11.75
N ARG A 308 -4.06 -3.99 10.96
CA ARG A 308 -2.96 -4.26 10.02
C ARG A 308 -2.80 -3.15 8.98
N SER A 309 -3.92 -2.56 8.56
CA SER A 309 -3.90 -1.43 7.62
C SER A 309 -3.17 -0.22 8.19
N TYR A 310 -3.35 0.05 9.49
CA TYR A 310 -2.60 1.09 10.18
C TYR A 310 -1.11 0.77 10.21
N ALA A 311 -0.73 -0.42 10.68
CA ALA A 311 0.67 -0.84 10.75
C ALA A 311 1.37 -0.71 9.38
N LYS A 312 0.74 -1.15 8.29
CA LYS A 312 1.29 -1.07 6.94
C LYS A 312 1.32 0.36 6.39
N ASN A 313 0.18 1.08 6.43
CA ASN A 313 0.01 2.31 5.66
C ASN A 313 0.30 3.58 6.48
N MET A 314 0.17 3.52 7.81
CA MET A 314 0.36 4.66 8.71
C MET A 314 1.70 4.62 9.44
N ASP A 315 2.10 3.43 9.93
CA ASP A 315 3.40 3.26 10.57
C ASP A 315 4.49 2.75 9.61
N ASN A 316 4.13 2.34 8.38
CA ASN A 316 5.07 1.73 7.44
C ASN A 316 5.81 0.51 8.02
N ARG A 317 5.24 -0.12 9.03
CA ARG A 317 5.74 -1.33 9.70
C ARG A 317 4.77 -2.48 9.42
N PRO A 318 4.83 -3.08 8.22
CA PRO A 318 3.99 -4.23 7.92
C PRO A 318 4.30 -5.29 8.96
N VAL A 319 3.28 -5.84 9.56
CA VAL A 319 3.45 -7.02 10.42
C VAL A 319 4.17 -8.05 9.56
N ALA A 320 5.36 -8.42 9.98
CA ALA A 320 6.22 -9.33 9.22
C ALA A 320 5.43 -10.60 8.88
N VAL A 321 5.48 -10.96 7.61
CA VAL A 321 4.96 -12.23 7.13
C VAL A 321 5.90 -13.39 7.54
N ASN A 322 6.81 -13.15 8.46
CA ASN A 322 7.58 -14.17 9.16
C ASN A 322 6.77 -14.66 10.36
N GLY A 323 5.83 -15.56 10.07
CA GLY A 323 4.99 -16.21 11.06
C GLY A 323 3.60 -15.57 11.16
N ALA A 324 2.65 -16.34 10.63
CA ALA A 324 1.24 -16.29 10.95
C ALA A 324 0.45 -15.04 10.50
N TYR A 325 -0.16 -15.17 9.33
CA TYR A 325 -1.41 -14.45 9.01
C TYR A 325 -2.40 -14.58 10.19
N TRP A 326 -2.42 -15.74 10.83
CA TRP A 326 -3.17 -16.04 12.04
C TRP A 326 -2.27 -16.14 13.25
N THR A 327 -2.75 -15.64 14.37
CA THR A 327 -2.26 -15.97 15.70
C THR A 327 -3.27 -16.87 16.41
N ASP A 328 -2.84 -17.55 17.48
CA ASP A 328 -3.77 -18.31 18.32
C ASP A 328 -4.94 -17.47 18.85
N ALA A 329 -4.73 -16.18 19.05
CA ALA A 329 -5.76 -15.25 19.50
C ALA A 329 -6.86 -14.98 18.46
N ASP A 330 -6.61 -15.27 17.17
CA ASP A 330 -7.60 -15.13 16.08
C ASP A 330 -8.51 -16.36 15.96
N LEU A 331 -8.15 -17.50 16.60
CA LEU A 331 -8.86 -18.77 16.53
C LEU A 331 -9.82 -18.94 17.73
N TYR A 332 -10.93 -18.21 17.68
CA TYR A 332 -11.92 -18.19 18.77
C TYR A 332 -12.69 -19.50 18.86
N GLU A 333 -12.78 -20.04 20.10
CA GLU A 333 -13.57 -21.23 20.39
C GLU A 333 -15.08 -20.98 20.19
N ALA A 334 -15.74 -21.95 19.57
CA ALA A 334 -17.19 -21.92 19.36
C ALA A 334 -18.00 -22.36 20.59
N GLY A 335 -17.35 -23.08 21.51
CA GLY A 335 -18.06 -23.73 22.62
C GLY A 335 -19.18 -24.66 22.11
N GLU A 336 -20.34 -24.63 22.77
CA GLU A 336 -21.52 -25.44 22.41
C GLU A 336 -22.52 -24.75 21.50
N LEU A 337 -22.09 -23.72 20.72
CA LEU A 337 -23.00 -23.01 19.83
C LEU A 337 -23.66 -23.99 18.84
N PRO A 338 -25.01 -24.04 18.78
CA PRO A 338 -25.69 -24.92 17.86
C PRO A 338 -25.60 -24.39 16.43
N THR A 339 -25.36 -25.30 15.50
CA THR A 339 -25.37 -25.00 14.05
C THR A 339 -26.59 -25.60 13.39
N THR A 340 -27.18 -24.86 12.42
CA THR A 340 -28.44 -25.24 11.79
C THR A 340 -28.27 -26.00 10.48
N ARG A 341 -27.31 -25.61 9.66
CA ARG A 341 -26.97 -26.22 8.38
C ARG A 341 -25.50 -26.44 8.31
N ARG A 342 -25.08 -27.57 7.75
CA ARG A 342 -23.67 -27.88 7.54
C ARG A 342 -23.34 -28.01 6.06
N LEU A 343 -22.09 -27.66 5.76
CA LEU A 343 -21.51 -27.72 4.43
C LEU A 343 -20.17 -28.45 4.55
N LEU A 344 -19.95 -29.45 3.69
CA LEU A 344 -18.65 -30.07 3.48
C LEU A 344 -17.95 -29.33 2.34
N SER A 345 -16.81 -28.70 2.62
CA SER A 345 -15.98 -27.98 1.65
C SER A 345 -14.73 -28.80 1.35
N LEU A 346 -14.39 -28.90 0.06
CA LEU A 346 -13.24 -29.65 -0.43
C LEU A 346 -12.38 -28.76 -1.33
N ASP A 347 -11.08 -28.76 -1.10
CA ASP A 347 -10.06 -28.27 -2.03
C ASP A 347 -9.20 -29.46 -2.48
N PRO A 348 -9.49 -30.04 -3.66
CA PRO A 348 -8.94 -31.33 -4.03
C PRO A 348 -7.58 -31.23 -4.73
N ALA A 349 -6.63 -32.11 -4.35
CA ALA A 349 -5.38 -32.34 -5.09
C ALA A 349 -5.65 -33.11 -6.40
N VAL A 350 -5.00 -32.69 -7.49
CA VAL A 350 -5.18 -33.32 -8.82
C VAL A 350 -4.21 -34.49 -9.06
N THR A 351 -3.09 -34.54 -8.36
CA THR A 351 -2.05 -35.57 -8.52
C THR A 351 -1.67 -36.22 -7.19
N SER A 352 -1.36 -37.53 -7.22
CA SER A 352 -1.04 -38.33 -6.04
C SER A 352 0.44 -38.69 -5.92
N THR A 353 1.36 -37.79 -6.29
CA THR A 353 2.79 -38.07 -6.12
C THR A 353 3.24 -37.78 -4.68
N ALA A 354 4.32 -38.40 -4.21
CA ALA A 354 4.86 -38.21 -2.85
C ALA A 354 5.25 -36.76 -2.51
N LYS A 355 5.21 -35.84 -3.50
CA LYS A 355 5.44 -34.41 -3.40
C LYS A 355 4.19 -33.58 -3.72
N SER A 356 3.00 -34.20 -3.93
CA SER A 356 1.77 -33.53 -4.29
C SER A 356 1.06 -32.97 -3.06
N ASP A 357 0.24 -31.93 -3.31
CA ASP A 357 -0.62 -31.30 -2.34
C ASP A 357 -1.64 -32.30 -1.76
N TYR A 358 -2.14 -32.01 -0.56
CA TYR A 358 -3.24 -32.74 0.06
C TYR A 358 -4.56 -32.29 -0.51
N THR A 359 -5.58 -33.14 -0.40
CA THR A 359 -6.97 -32.66 -0.48
C THR A 359 -7.35 -32.07 0.88
N GLY A 360 -7.56 -30.76 0.92
CA GLY A 360 -8.08 -30.06 2.08
C GLY A 360 -9.59 -30.30 2.22
N ALA A 361 -10.04 -30.63 3.43
CA ALA A 361 -11.46 -30.83 3.69
C ALA A 361 -11.90 -30.14 4.99
N ALA A 362 -13.12 -29.58 5.00
CA ALA A 362 -13.69 -28.95 6.19
C ALA A 362 -15.22 -29.13 6.25
N VAL A 363 -15.75 -29.44 7.42
CA VAL A 363 -17.17 -29.33 7.72
C VAL A 363 -17.44 -28.04 8.46
N LEU A 364 -18.31 -27.21 7.90
CA LEU A 364 -18.67 -25.90 8.38
C LEU A 364 -20.14 -25.85 8.75
N GLY A 365 -20.47 -25.29 9.92
CA GLY A 365 -21.83 -25.15 10.42
C GLY A 365 -22.27 -23.68 10.48
N LEU A 366 -23.52 -23.39 10.07
CA LEU A 366 -24.08 -22.03 10.09
C LEU A 366 -24.76 -21.75 11.43
N VAL A 367 -24.39 -20.63 12.05
CA VAL A 367 -25.11 -20.04 13.17
C VAL A 367 -25.88 -18.81 12.65
N PRO A 368 -27.22 -18.86 12.62
CA PRO A 368 -27.99 -17.76 12.05
C PRO A 368 -27.87 -16.48 12.89
N ALA A 369 -28.08 -15.34 12.24
CA ALA A 369 -28.16 -14.05 12.92
C ALA A 369 -29.35 -14.01 13.89
N THR A 370 -29.16 -13.32 15.02
CA THR A 370 -30.23 -13.08 15.99
C THR A 370 -30.68 -11.62 15.96
N TYR A 371 -31.97 -11.39 16.17
CA TYR A 371 -32.57 -10.07 16.13
C TYR A 371 -33.45 -9.85 17.38
N LEU A 372 -33.46 -8.63 17.90
CA LEU A 372 -34.48 -8.14 18.80
C LEU A 372 -35.54 -7.41 18.00
N THR A 373 -36.81 -7.62 18.33
CA THR A 373 -37.94 -6.88 17.74
C THR A 373 -38.45 -5.90 18.79
N ASP A 374 -38.48 -4.60 18.45
CA ASP A 374 -39.03 -3.58 19.35
C ASP A 374 -40.57 -3.60 19.35
N GLU A 375 -41.18 -2.83 20.26
CA GLU A 375 -42.65 -2.74 20.42
C GLU A 375 -43.35 -2.24 19.14
N ARG A 376 -42.61 -1.65 18.19
CA ARG A 376 -43.10 -1.18 16.90
C ARG A 376 -42.86 -2.17 15.75
N GLY A 377 -42.43 -3.40 16.08
CA GLY A 377 -42.16 -4.45 15.09
C GLY A 377 -40.84 -4.29 14.31
N ARG A 378 -39.97 -3.35 14.67
CA ARG A 378 -38.69 -3.14 13.98
C ARG A 378 -37.65 -4.11 14.49
N ARG A 379 -36.99 -4.81 13.58
CA ARG A 379 -35.93 -5.79 13.91
C ARG A 379 -34.58 -5.09 13.99
N LYS A 380 -33.91 -5.22 15.14
CA LYS A 380 -32.54 -4.77 15.36
C LYS A 380 -31.62 -6.00 15.44
N LEU A 381 -30.57 -6.01 14.62
CA LEU A 381 -29.56 -7.08 14.66
C LEU A 381 -28.86 -7.08 16.03
N VAL A 382 -28.79 -8.24 16.67
CA VAL A 382 -28.09 -8.46 17.93
C VAL A 382 -26.77 -9.16 17.68
N THR A 383 -26.82 -10.31 16.98
CA THR A 383 -25.59 -11.02 16.56
C THR A 383 -25.66 -11.30 15.06
N PRO A 384 -24.56 -11.04 14.32
CA PRO A 384 -24.52 -11.36 12.90
C PRO A 384 -24.44 -12.86 12.67
N THR A 385 -24.73 -13.31 11.46
CA THR A 385 -24.49 -14.69 11.04
C THR A 385 -23.05 -15.08 11.26
N ARG A 386 -22.81 -16.25 11.84
CA ARG A 386 -21.47 -16.80 12.11
C ARG A 386 -21.35 -18.19 11.50
N VAL A 387 -20.10 -18.61 11.30
CA VAL A 387 -19.75 -19.95 10.82
C VAL A 387 -18.90 -20.63 11.89
N VAL A 388 -19.21 -21.88 12.21
CA VAL A 388 -18.40 -22.72 13.06
C VAL A 388 -17.66 -23.72 12.18
N VAL A 389 -16.34 -23.77 12.29
CA VAL A 389 -15.50 -24.83 11.73
C VAL A 389 -15.62 -26.04 12.64
N GLU A 390 -16.42 -27.02 12.22
CA GLU A 390 -16.76 -28.19 13.01
C GLU A 390 -15.66 -29.24 13.00
N ARG A 391 -15.09 -29.51 11.80
CA ARG A 391 -14.03 -30.50 11.56
C ARG A 391 -13.18 -30.11 10.36
N THR A 392 -11.90 -30.45 10.39
CA THR A 392 -10.95 -30.24 9.28
C THR A 392 -10.06 -31.45 9.09
N TRP A 393 -9.62 -31.69 7.84
CA TRP A 393 -8.74 -32.81 7.49
C TRP A 393 -7.74 -32.44 6.40
N HIS A 394 -6.56 -33.06 6.50
CA HIS A 394 -5.65 -33.27 5.38
C HIS A 394 -5.86 -34.72 4.85
N LEU A 395 -6.24 -34.84 3.59
CA LEU A 395 -6.50 -36.12 2.97
C LEU A 395 -5.49 -36.37 1.84
N ARG A 396 -4.88 -37.53 1.84
CA ARG A 396 -4.09 -38.01 0.69
C ARG A 396 -4.97 -38.86 -0.23
N MET A 397 -5.90 -38.16 -0.90
CA MET A 397 -6.86 -38.81 -1.80
C MET A 397 -6.93 -38.02 -3.09
N THR A 398 -6.88 -38.71 -4.22
CA THR A 398 -7.11 -38.12 -5.54
C THR A 398 -8.58 -38.20 -5.93
N PRO A 399 -8.98 -37.42 -6.96
CA PRO A 399 -10.31 -37.57 -7.57
C PRO A 399 -10.56 -39.00 -8.02
N GLY A 400 -11.51 -39.67 -7.37
CA GLY A 400 -11.86 -41.05 -7.68
C GLY A 400 -12.77 -41.66 -6.63
N GLU A 401 -12.85 -42.99 -6.69
CA GLU A 401 -13.74 -43.79 -5.85
C GLU A 401 -13.40 -43.65 -4.35
N GLU A 402 -12.12 -43.55 -4.00
CA GLU A 402 -11.67 -43.42 -2.61
C GLU A 402 -12.20 -42.13 -1.98
N LEU A 403 -12.02 -40.96 -2.64
CA LEU A 403 -12.53 -39.69 -2.17
C LEU A 403 -14.06 -39.66 -2.13
N ARG A 404 -14.71 -40.24 -3.16
CA ARG A 404 -16.17 -40.39 -3.20
C ARG A 404 -16.68 -41.17 -1.98
N ASN A 405 -16.09 -42.34 -1.71
CA ASN A 405 -16.48 -43.16 -0.57
C ASN A 405 -16.24 -42.46 0.77
N TRP A 406 -15.15 -41.68 0.89
CA TRP A 406 -14.90 -40.88 2.06
C TRP A 406 -15.97 -39.78 2.23
N VAL A 407 -16.36 -39.10 1.15
CA VAL A 407 -17.44 -38.06 1.18
C VAL A 407 -18.76 -38.69 1.62
N LEU A 408 -19.15 -39.85 1.03
CA LEU A 408 -20.37 -40.55 1.41
C LEU A 408 -20.36 -40.99 2.88
N ALA A 409 -19.22 -41.40 3.42
CA ALA A 409 -19.06 -41.74 4.84
C ALA A 409 -19.25 -40.50 5.73
N GLN A 410 -18.75 -39.33 5.33
CA GLN A 410 -18.98 -38.08 6.09
C GLN A 410 -20.45 -37.66 6.08
N LEU A 411 -21.13 -37.81 4.95
CA LEU A 411 -22.56 -37.51 4.82
C LEU A 411 -23.43 -38.46 5.66
N ALA A 412 -23.05 -39.73 5.71
CA ALA A 412 -23.73 -40.71 6.57
C ALA A 412 -23.52 -40.44 8.08
N ALA A 413 -22.31 -40.00 8.46
CA ALA A 413 -21.96 -39.67 9.84
C ALA A 413 -22.58 -38.35 10.33
N ASP A 414 -22.89 -37.43 9.41
CA ASP A 414 -23.41 -36.12 9.72
C ASP A 414 -24.57 -35.71 8.78
N PRO A 415 -25.82 -36.15 9.09
CA PRO A 415 -26.98 -35.84 8.24
C PRO A 415 -27.35 -34.35 8.16
N ALA A 416 -26.73 -33.48 8.96
CA ALA A 416 -26.92 -32.04 8.88
C ALA A 416 -26.16 -31.41 7.70
N ILE A 417 -25.27 -32.13 7.04
CA ILE A 417 -24.56 -31.69 5.83
C ILE A 417 -25.55 -31.76 4.67
N SER A 418 -25.91 -30.61 4.14
CA SER A 418 -26.85 -30.46 3.01
C SER A 418 -26.19 -29.98 1.72
N VAL A 419 -24.89 -29.64 1.77
CA VAL A 419 -24.12 -29.14 0.63
C VAL A 419 -22.72 -29.76 0.67
N VAL A 420 -22.26 -30.22 -0.49
CA VAL A 420 -20.86 -30.52 -0.77
C VAL A 420 -20.36 -29.44 -1.72
N LEU A 421 -19.37 -28.66 -1.30
CA LEU A 421 -18.73 -27.60 -2.09
C LEU A 421 -17.35 -28.07 -2.52
N VAL A 422 -17.04 -28.00 -3.81
CA VAL A 422 -15.75 -28.43 -4.36
C VAL A 422 -15.10 -27.27 -5.11
N GLU A 423 -13.84 -26.97 -4.81
CA GLU A 423 -13.04 -26.04 -5.60
C GLU A 423 -12.60 -26.70 -6.92
N THR A 424 -12.76 -25.98 -8.05
CA THR A 424 -12.56 -26.52 -9.41
C THR A 424 -11.40 -25.88 -10.15
N ASN A 425 -10.51 -25.19 -9.48
CA ASN A 425 -9.33 -24.56 -10.10
C ASN A 425 -8.44 -25.58 -10.82
N GLN A 426 -8.43 -26.80 -10.31
CA GLN A 426 -7.80 -27.92 -10.95
C GLN A 426 -8.82 -29.05 -11.12
N GLY A 427 -8.88 -29.66 -12.30
CA GLY A 427 -9.72 -30.83 -12.57
C GLY A 427 -11.18 -30.57 -13.01
N GLY A 428 -11.66 -29.31 -13.03
CA GLY A 428 -12.90 -28.86 -13.67
C GLY A 428 -14.14 -29.79 -13.54
N GLU A 429 -14.63 -30.32 -14.65
CA GLU A 429 -15.86 -31.15 -14.75
C GLU A 429 -15.75 -32.55 -14.12
N VAL A 430 -14.54 -33.04 -13.80
CA VAL A 430 -14.34 -34.37 -13.22
C VAL A 430 -15.11 -34.57 -11.91
N TRP A 431 -15.27 -33.50 -11.13
CA TRP A 431 -15.95 -33.55 -9.82
C TRP A 431 -17.45 -33.83 -9.92
N ALA A 432 -18.11 -33.33 -10.93
CA ALA A 432 -19.52 -33.66 -11.19
C ALA A 432 -19.68 -35.16 -11.50
N THR A 433 -18.67 -35.75 -12.15
CA THR A 433 -18.67 -37.20 -12.47
C THR A 433 -18.33 -38.03 -11.25
N VAL A 434 -17.33 -37.63 -10.45
CA VAL A 434 -16.92 -38.39 -9.25
C VAL A 434 -18.00 -38.41 -8.17
N LEU A 435 -18.71 -37.28 -7.98
CA LEU A 435 -19.73 -37.09 -6.94
C LEU A 435 -21.16 -37.08 -7.49
N HIS A 436 -21.46 -37.87 -8.51
CA HIS A 436 -22.74 -37.89 -9.21
C HIS A 436 -23.92 -38.51 -8.42
N ASP A 437 -23.63 -39.34 -7.40
CA ASP A 437 -24.62 -40.12 -6.65
C ASP A 437 -24.71 -39.76 -5.17
N LEU A 438 -24.69 -38.42 -4.88
CA LEU A 438 -24.89 -37.94 -3.52
C LEU A 438 -26.31 -38.31 -3.00
N PRO A 439 -26.46 -38.55 -1.68
CA PRO A 439 -27.73 -38.89 -1.09
C PRO A 439 -28.83 -37.81 -1.37
N PRO A 440 -30.13 -38.21 -1.46
CA PRO A 440 -31.23 -37.27 -1.62
C PRO A 440 -31.18 -36.16 -0.53
N GLY A 441 -31.31 -34.89 -0.96
CA GLY A 441 -31.26 -33.73 -0.09
C GLY A 441 -29.89 -33.09 0.04
N VAL A 442 -28.80 -33.73 -0.43
CA VAL A 442 -27.46 -33.15 -0.50
C VAL A 442 -27.20 -32.57 -1.89
N ARG A 443 -26.79 -31.29 -1.93
CA ARG A 443 -26.49 -30.60 -3.19
C ARG A 443 -24.98 -30.54 -3.42
N LEU A 444 -24.54 -30.95 -4.60
CA LEU A 444 -23.18 -30.66 -5.08
C LEU A 444 -23.13 -29.22 -5.61
N MET A 445 -22.11 -28.49 -5.22
CA MET A 445 -21.79 -27.16 -5.72
C MET A 445 -20.30 -27.08 -6.07
N THR A 446 -19.99 -26.42 -7.16
CA THR A 446 -18.62 -26.15 -7.56
C THR A 446 -18.32 -24.66 -7.44
N VAL A 447 -17.08 -24.33 -7.13
CA VAL A 447 -16.59 -22.95 -7.11
C VAL A 447 -15.25 -22.87 -7.81
N HIS A 448 -15.12 -21.92 -8.73
CA HIS A 448 -13.87 -21.57 -9.35
C HIS A 448 -13.35 -20.26 -8.72
N GLN A 449 -12.11 -20.30 -8.19
CA GLN A 449 -11.50 -19.14 -7.52
C GLN A 449 -10.64 -18.37 -8.51
N HIS A 450 -10.90 -17.09 -8.65
CA HIS A 450 -10.15 -16.18 -9.51
C HIS A 450 -9.18 -15.27 -8.72
N GLU A 451 -9.37 -15.19 -7.41
CA GLU A 451 -8.58 -14.31 -6.55
C GLU A 451 -7.31 -15.00 -6.05
N PRO A 452 -6.20 -14.27 -5.88
CA PRO A 452 -4.98 -14.79 -5.27
C PRO A 452 -5.21 -15.41 -3.89
N LYS A 453 -4.45 -16.46 -3.55
CA LYS A 453 -4.55 -17.19 -2.26
C LYS A 453 -4.44 -16.25 -1.05
N GLU A 454 -3.50 -15.32 -1.09
CA GLU A 454 -3.27 -14.36 -0.01
C GLU A 454 -4.49 -13.46 0.24
N VAL A 455 -5.21 -13.08 -0.82
CA VAL A 455 -6.43 -12.27 -0.71
C VAL A 455 -7.55 -13.08 -0.05
N ARG A 456 -7.69 -14.36 -0.43
CA ARG A 456 -8.67 -15.29 0.13
C ARG A 456 -8.38 -15.55 1.61
N ALA A 457 -7.12 -15.84 1.94
CA ALA A 457 -6.62 -16.04 3.29
C ALA A 457 -6.82 -14.78 4.18
N ALA A 458 -6.49 -13.59 3.68
CA ALA A 458 -6.71 -12.34 4.41
C ALA A 458 -8.19 -12.06 4.69
N ARG A 459 -9.08 -12.43 3.76
CA ARG A 459 -10.54 -12.31 3.94
C ARG A 459 -11.03 -13.27 5.05
N LEU A 460 -10.55 -14.50 5.05
CA LEU A 460 -10.86 -15.48 6.09
C LEU A 460 -10.37 -15.01 7.46
N LEU A 461 -9.14 -14.52 7.55
CA LEU A 461 -8.59 -13.94 8.77
C LEU A 461 -9.45 -12.77 9.29
N ALA A 462 -9.85 -11.85 8.42
CA ALA A 462 -10.71 -10.73 8.80
C ALA A 462 -12.07 -11.22 9.35
N ALA A 463 -12.60 -12.34 8.83
CA ALA A 463 -13.81 -12.95 9.37
C ALA A 463 -13.56 -13.61 10.74
N CYS A 464 -12.39 -14.22 10.98
CA CYS A 464 -11.99 -14.73 12.28
C CYS A 464 -11.87 -13.60 13.32
N GLN A 465 -11.14 -12.54 13.01
CA GLN A 465 -10.94 -11.38 13.88
C GLN A 465 -12.24 -10.67 14.26
N ARG A 466 -13.22 -10.66 13.34
CA ARG A 466 -14.57 -10.15 13.61
C ARG A 466 -15.46 -11.16 14.36
N ARG A 467 -14.91 -12.29 14.80
CA ARG A 467 -15.64 -13.40 15.44
C ARG A 467 -16.83 -13.89 14.60
N ARG A 468 -16.72 -13.79 13.27
CA ARG A 468 -17.67 -14.34 12.31
C ARG A 468 -17.37 -15.79 11.99
N VAL A 469 -16.13 -16.24 12.22
CA VAL A 469 -15.66 -17.62 12.11
C VAL A 469 -15.17 -18.06 13.50
N LEU A 470 -15.68 -19.18 13.96
CA LEU A 470 -15.36 -19.79 15.26
C LEU A 470 -14.96 -21.24 15.04
N PHE A 471 -14.25 -21.83 15.97
CA PHE A 471 -13.67 -23.17 15.83
C PHE A 471 -14.22 -24.10 16.94
N ARG A 472 -14.67 -25.30 16.57
CA ARG A 472 -15.05 -26.32 17.55
C ARG A 472 -13.84 -27.20 17.84
N GLY A 473 -13.27 -26.99 19.01
CA GLY A 473 -12.00 -27.62 19.39
C GLY A 473 -10.81 -27.14 18.57
N LYS A 474 -9.67 -27.79 18.73
CA LYS A 474 -8.38 -27.28 18.24
C LYS A 474 -8.21 -27.24 16.71
N GLN A 475 -8.99 -28.00 15.93
CA GLN A 475 -8.89 -28.08 14.47
C GLN A 475 -7.43 -28.09 13.97
N LEU A 476 -6.65 -29.07 14.42
CA LEU A 476 -5.19 -29.14 14.20
C LEU A 476 -4.77 -28.98 12.72
N PRO A 477 -5.43 -29.62 11.72
CA PRO A 477 -5.06 -29.42 10.33
C PRO A 477 -5.12 -27.95 9.91
N PHE A 478 -6.22 -27.26 10.17
CA PHE A 478 -6.35 -25.83 9.89
C PHE A 478 -5.35 -24.98 10.69
N ARG A 479 -5.23 -25.25 11.99
CA ARG A 479 -4.35 -24.49 12.88
C ARG A 479 -2.89 -24.57 12.45
N THR A 480 -2.43 -25.74 12.04
CA THR A 480 -1.04 -25.95 11.59
C THR A 480 -0.75 -25.13 10.33
N GLU A 481 -1.65 -25.15 9.34
CA GLU A 481 -1.49 -24.35 8.13
C GLU A 481 -1.61 -22.84 8.43
N ALA A 482 -2.66 -22.44 9.17
CA ALA A 482 -2.96 -21.04 9.46
C ALA A 482 -1.82 -20.35 10.22
N LEU A 483 -1.27 -20.99 11.24
CA LEU A 483 -0.16 -20.43 12.02
C LEU A 483 1.18 -20.40 11.26
N ALA A 484 1.33 -21.18 10.19
CA ALA A 484 2.51 -21.17 9.32
C ALA A 484 2.32 -20.39 8.02
N PHE A 485 1.08 -20.03 7.67
CA PHE A 485 0.78 -19.29 6.43
C PHE A 485 1.43 -17.89 6.42
N PRO A 486 2.04 -17.44 5.33
CA PRO A 486 2.04 -18.03 3.98
C PRO A 486 3.19 -19.00 3.72
N ASN A 487 4.06 -19.26 4.69
CA ASN A 487 5.22 -20.14 4.55
C ASN A 487 4.89 -21.61 4.87
N THR A 488 3.60 -21.97 4.88
CA THR A 488 3.18 -23.36 5.09
C THR A 488 3.56 -24.22 3.90
N ALA A 489 3.89 -25.49 4.15
CA ALA A 489 4.13 -26.47 3.08
C ALA A 489 2.83 -26.81 2.30
N HIS A 490 1.69 -26.66 2.93
CA HIS A 490 0.35 -26.93 2.40
C HIS A 490 -0.62 -25.87 2.93
N ASP A 491 -1.58 -25.47 2.11
CA ASP A 491 -2.62 -24.46 2.43
C ASP A 491 -4.04 -24.90 2.02
N ASP A 492 -4.17 -26.18 1.66
CA ASP A 492 -5.39 -26.78 1.13
C ASP A 492 -6.57 -26.70 2.11
N VAL A 493 -6.29 -26.82 3.42
CA VAL A 493 -7.34 -26.71 4.46
C VAL A 493 -7.76 -25.27 4.68
N ILE A 494 -6.85 -24.30 4.56
CA ILE A 494 -7.19 -22.87 4.60
C ILE A 494 -8.12 -22.55 3.43
N ASP A 495 -7.81 -23.04 2.23
CA ASP A 495 -8.60 -22.81 1.03
C ASP A 495 -9.97 -23.48 1.13
N ALA A 496 -10.06 -24.73 1.60
CA ALA A 496 -11.33 -25.40 1.86
C ALA A 496 -12.21 -24.64 2.87
N VAL A 497 -11.64 -24.19 3.99
CA VAL A 497 -12.37 -23.38 5.00
C VAL A 497 -12.77 -22.03 4.41
N GLY A 498 -11.86 -21.34 3.72
CA GLY A 498 -12.10 -20.03 3.12
C GLY A 498 -13.24 -20.05 2.11
N SER A 499 -13.25 -21.03 1.18
CA SER A 499 -14.28 -21.22 0.17
C SER A 499 -15.65 -21.50 0.81
N GLY A 500 -15.69 -22.38 1.82
CA GLY A 500 -16.90 -22.69 2.55
C GLY A 500 -17.44 -21.52 3.36
N VAL A 501 -16.60 -20.78 4.07
CA VAL A 501 -16.99 -19.56 4.81
C VAL A 501 -17.53 -18.51 3.84
N HIS A 502 -16.82 -18.24 2.74
CA HIS A 502 -17.28 -17.29 1.73
C HIS A 502 -18.66 -17.66 1.17
N ARG A 503 -18.91 -18.95 0.96
CA ARG A 503 -20.20 -19.46 0.51
C ARG A 503 -21.32 -19.24 1.53
N MET A 504 -21.03 -19.41 2.82
CA MET A 504 -22.02 -19.30 3.90
C MET A 504 -22.37 -17.87 4.29
N ILE A 505 -21.38 -16.94 4.30
CA ILE A 505 -21.56 -15.54 4.73
C ILE A 505 -21.26 -14.50 3.65
N GLY A 506 -21.10 -14.92 2.38
CA GLY A 506 -20.79 -14.03 1.25
C GLY A 506 -21.90 -13.05 0.86
N LYS A 507 -21.64 -12.21 -0.12
CA LYS A 507 -22.35 -10.97 -0.52
C LYS A 507 -23.88 -10.97 -0.56
N LYS A 508 -24.56 -12.11 -0.69
CA LYS A 508 -26.03 -12.15 -0.68
C LYS A 508 -26.64 -12.02 0.73
N ASN A 509 -25.86 -12.22 1.80
CA ASN A 509 -26.30 -12.01 3.17
C ASN A 509 -25.71 -10.73 3.80
N ALA A 510 -24.96 -9.94 3.04
CA ALA A 510 -24.37 -8.66 3.44
C ALA A 510 -25.29 -7.45 3.25
N ALA A 511 -26.57 -7.64 2.99
CA ALA A 511 -27.60 -6.61 3.14
C ALA A 511 -27.96 -6.47 4.64
N GLU A 512 -26.95 -6.31 5.48
CA GLU A 512 -27.12 -5.71 6.80
C GLU A 512 -27.21 -4.19 6.55
N PRO A 513 -28.26 -3.50 7.02
CA PRO A 513 -28.31 -2.06 6.87
C PRO A 513 -27.07 -1.46 7.51
N THR A 514 -26.29 -0.73 6.73
CA THR A 514 -25.22 0.14 7.23
C THR A 514 -25.86 1.06 8.26
N GLY A 515 -25.57 0.79 9.54
CA GLY A 515 -26.18 1.51 10.66
C GLY A 515 -25.88 2.99 10.56
N THR A 516 -26.94 3.73 10.54
CA THR A 516 -27.00 5.15 10.83
C THR A 516 -26.20 5.44 12.11
N THR A 517 -25.33 6.42 12.02
CA THR A 517 -24.64 7.13 13.10
C THR A 517 -25.38 7.05 14.43
N ALA A 518 -24.83 6.38 15.43
CA ALA A 518 -25.28 6.50 16.81
C ALA A 518 -24.71 7.81 17.36
N ALA A 519 -25.56 8.83 17.44
CA ALA A 519 -25.32 9.96 18.33
C ALA A 519 -25.31 9.44 19.76
N TYR A 520 -24.18 9.56 20.44
CA TYR A 520 -24.11 9.43 21.89
C TYR A 520 -24.76 10.66 22.50
N VAL A 521 -25.84 10.47 23.25
CA VAL A 521 -26.36 11.42 24.23
C VAL A 521 -26.39 10.72 25.56
N ALA A 522 -25.65 11.36 26.53
CA ALA A 522 -25.58 11.19 27.97
C ALA A 522 -25.11 9.83 28.51
#